data_937ee01f6f9601d17edbd04408d41d72
#
_entry.id   937ee01f6f9601d17edbd04408d41d72
#
_cell.length_a   1.000
_cell.length_b   1.000
_cell.length_c   1.000
_cell.angle_alpha   90.00
_cell.angle_beta   90.00
_cell.angle_gamma   90.00
#
_symmetry.space_group_name_H-M   'P 1'
#
loop_
_entity.id
_entity.type
_entity.pdbx_description
1 polymer ?
#
loop_
_entity_poly.entity_id
_entity_poly.type
_entity_poly.pdbx_seq_one_letter_code
_entity_poly.pdbx_strand_id
1 'polypeptide(L)'
;MRNEIIEKAQELGQMIANCSEADRIKSAGDKMNSSDEAVDMLQAYNDKRREASEKLRAMDKPSKEDIDAFRAEDMAEFEKLMTNPLIKEYIEANQEMENLVNQVNAVLTYYIQGGQEGDLSASGGCSGDCSACTGCH
;
A
#
# COMPACT_ATOMS: atom_id res chain seq x y z
N MET A 1 -17.75 6.13 -27.61
CA MET A 1 -17.09 4.96 -26.95
C MET A 1 -15.86 5.38 -26.13
N ARG A 2 -14.77 5.94 -26.68
CA ARG A 2 -13.59 6.33 -25.88
C ARG A 2 -13.94 7.36 -24.79
N ASN A 3 -14.74 8.37 -25.12
CA ASN A 3 -15.16 9.40 -24.16
C ASN A 3 -16.04 8.81 -23.04
N GLU A 4 -16.94 7.89 -23.38
CA GLU A 4 -17.78 7.17 -22.41
C GLU A 4 -16.95 6.35 -21.41
N ILE A 5 -15.87 5.72 -21.87
CA ILE A 5 -14.93 5.00 -20.99
C ILE A 5 -14.28 5.98 -20.00
N ILE A 6 -13.86 7.14 -20.46
CA ILE A 6 -13.25 8.18 -19.59
C ILE A 6 -14.27 8.74 -18.61
N GLU A 7 -15.52 8.97 -19.03
CA GLU A 7 -16.59 9.41 -18.14
C GLU A 7 -16.87 8.39 -17.04
N LYS A 8 -16.93 7.10 -17.37
CA LYS A 8 -17.08 6.02 -16.36
C LYS A 8 -15.88 5.92 -15.42
N ALA A 9 -14.66 6.13 -15.91
CA ALA A 9 -13.47 6.18 -15.08
C ALA A 9 -13.50 7.37 -14.11
N GLN A 10 -14.01 8.53 -14.54
CA GLN A 10 -14.20 9.71 -13.69
C GLN A 10 -15.26 9.45 -12.62
N GLU A 11 -16.41 8.85 -12.98
CA GLU A 11 -17.45 8.46 -12.02
C GLU A 11 -16.87 7.50 -10.96
N LEU A 12 -16.13 6.49 -11.37
CA LEU A 12 -15.45 5.54 -10.47
C LEU A 12 -14.46 6.26 -9.55
N GLY A 13 -13.65 7.16 -10.10
CA GLY A 13 -12.71 7.98 -9.31
C GLY A 13 -13.42 8.83 -8.25
N GLN A 14 -14.57 9.43 -8.58
CA GLN A 14 -15.39 10.19 -7.64
C GLN A 14 -15.97 9.28 -6.55
N MET A 15 -16.43 8.08 -6.90
CA MET A 15 -16.93 7.12 -5.92
C MET A 15 -15.83 6.72 -4.92
N ILE A 16 -14.61 6.44 -5.41
CA ILE A 16 -13.47 6.11 -4.55
C ILE A 16 -13.08 7.29 -3.65
N ALA A 17 -13.07 8.51 -4.20
CA ALA A 17 -12.75 9.72 -3.43
C ALA A 17 -13.76 10.03 -2.30
N ASN A 18 -14.98 9.51 -2.40
CA ASN A 18 -16.07 9.72 -1.43
C ASN A 18 -16.45 8.43 -0.67
N CYS A 19 -15.65 7.38 -0.75
CA CYS A 19 -15.93 6.15 -0.02
C CYS A 19 -15.50 6.24 1.46
N SER A 20 -15.93 5.29 2.27
CA SER A 20 -15.61 5.22 3.70
C SER A 20 -14.12 5.10 3.98
N GLU A 21 -13.38 4.41 3.11
CA GLU A 21 -11.92 4.26 3.19
C GLU A 21 -11.21 5.61 3.02
N ALA A 22 -11.68 6.46 2.09
CA ALA A 22 -11.15 7.82 1.90
C ALA A 22 -11.41 8.70 3.13
N ASP A 23 -12.60 8.64 3.70
CA ASP A 23 -12.95 9.36 4.93
C ASP A 23 -12.12 8.89 6.12
N ARG A 24 -11.85 7.60 6.23
CA ARG A 24 -10.99 7.02 7.26
C ARG A 24 -9.56 7.54 7.17
N ILE A 25 -8.97 7.58 5.97
CA ILE A 25 -7.63 8.14 5.73
C ILE A 25 -7.57 9.61 6.17
N LYS A 26 -8.54 10.41 5.75
CA LYS A 26 -8.59 11.83 6.10
C LYS A 26 -8.67 12.02 7.61
N SER A 27 -9.58 11.33 8.28
CA SER A 27 -9.74 11.41 9.73
C SER A 27 -8.48 10.93 10.48
N ALA A 28 -7.88 9.82 10.06
CA ALA A 28 -6.66 9.29 10.65
C ALA A 28 -5.46 10.23 10.42
N GLY A 29 -5.34 10.81 9.22
CA GLY A 29 -4.32 11.78 8.89
C GLY A 29 -4.42 13.06 9.71
N ASP A 30 -5.62 13.61 9.88
CA ASP A 30 -5.86 14.80 10.69
C ASP A 30 -5.47 14.57 12.16
N LYS A 31 -5.86 13.42 12.72
CA LYS A 31 -5.50 13.04 14.10
C LYS A 31 -4.00 12.85 14.28
N MET A 32 -3.35 12.17 13.35
CA MET A 32 -1.90 11.94 13.36
C MET A 32 -1.13 13.26 13.26
N ASN A 33 -1.51 14.15 12.34
CA ASN A 33 -0.86 15.44 12.15
C ASN A 33 -1.08 16.42 13.30
N SER A 34 -2.12 16.19 14.11
CA SER A 34 -2.39 16.98 15.33
C SER A 34 -1.59 16.51 16.55
N SER A 35 -0.85 15.40 16.44
CA SER A 35 -0.01 14.85 17.50
C SER A 35 1.46 15.15 17.21
N ASP A 36 2.07 16.03 18.02
CA ASP A 36 3.50 16.35 17.91
C ASP A 36 4.36 15.09 18.04
N GLU A 37 4.01 14.19 18.97
CA GLU A 37 4.72 12.91 19.16
C GLU A 37 4.69 12.05 17.89
N ALA A 38 3.53 11.90 17.25
CA ALA A 38 3.40 11.11 16.02
C ALA A 38 4.20 11.75 14.86
N VAL A 39 4.14 13.07 14.72
CA VAL A 39 4.90 13.82 13.70
C VAL A 39 6.41 13.66 13.92
N ASP A 40 6.88 13.80 15.15
CA ASP A 40 8.30 13.65 15.49
C ASP A 40 8.79 12.20 15.23
N MET A 41 7.99 11.20 15.59
CA MET A 41 8.30 9.79 15.31
C MET A 41 8.43 9.50 13.81
N LEU A 42 7.51 10.03 13.02
CA LEU A 42 7.53 9.88 11.56
C LEU A 42 8.75 10.57 10.95
N GLN A 43 9.06 11.78 11.39
CA GLN A 43 10.22 12.52 10.90
C GLN A 43 11.52 11.78 11.24
N ALA A 44 11.66 11.31 12.47
CA ALA A 44 12.82 10.52 12.90
C ALA A 44 13.00 9.24 12.10
N TYR A 45 11.90 8.52 11.80
CA TYR A 45 11.93 7.34 10.95
C TYR A 45 12.38 7.67 9.53
N ASN A 46 11.80 8.70 8.92
CA ASN A 46 12.16 9.12 7.57
C ASN A 46 13.62 9.56 7.46
N ASP A 47 14.13 10.26 8.46
CA ASP A 47 15.53 10.71 8.51
C ASP A 47 16.50 9.53 8.61
N LYS A 48 16.23 8.58 9.49
CA LYS A 48 17.03 7.33 9.61
C LYS A 48 17.02 6.51 8.34
N ARG A 49 15.84 6.36 7.73
CA ARG A 49 15.68 5.61 6.48
C ARG A 49 16.44 6.27 5.34
N ARG A 50 16.37 7.60 5.25
CA ARG A 50 17.12 8.37 4.25
C ARG A 50 18.61 8.18 4.44
N GLU A 51 19.14 8.35 5.63
CA GLU A 51 20.58 8.18 5.94
C GLU A 51 21.05 6.76 5.62
N ALA A 52 20.29 5.73 6.00
CA ALA A 52 20.61 4.35 5.69
C ALA A 52 20.57 4.06 4.18
N SER A 53 19.61 4.63 3.47
CA SER A 53 19.50 4.51 2.01
C SER A 53 20.66 5.22 1.29
N GLU A 54 21.07 6.39 1.76
CA GLU A 54 22.23 7.12 1.22
C GLU A 54 23.53 6.35 1.42
N LYS A 55 23.74 5.76 2.60
CA LYS A 55 24.90 4.89 2.88
C LYS A 55 24.92 3.68 1.94
N LEU A 56 23.78 3.04 1.72
CA LEU A 56 23.69 1.89 0.82
C LEU A 56 23.98 2.28 -0.64
N ARG A 57 23.48 3.43 -1.10
CA ARG A 57 23.74 3.96 -2.45
C ARG A 57 25.19 4.41 -2.65
N ALA A 58 25.87 4.86 -1.60
CA ALA A 58 27.27 5.26 -1.65
C ALA A 58 28.22 4.05 -1.79
N MET A 59 27.76 2.84 -1.54
CA MET A 59 28.50 1.61 -1.79
C MET A 59 28.54 1.33 -3.29
N ASP A 60 29.71 1.06 -3.84
CA ASP A 60 29.89 0.78 -5.27
C ASP A 60 29.13 -0.50 -5.69
N LYS A 61 29.19 -1.54 -4.85
CA LYS A 61 28.44 -2.80 -5.02
C LYS A 61 27.98 -3.30 -3.64
N PRO A 62 26.78 -2.91 -3.17
CA PRO A 62 26.27 -3.42 -1.90
C PRO A 62 26.12 -4.95 -1.97
N SER A 63 26.61 -5.64 -0.95
CA SER A 63 26.46 -7.08 -0.83
C SER A 63 25.02 -7.46 -0.46
N LYS A 64 24.68 -8.74 -0.58
CA LYS A 64 23.39 -9.25 -0.11
C LYS A 64 23.22 -8.99 1.39
N GLU A 65 24.29 -9.19 2.16
CA GLU A 65 24.29 -8.93 3.60
C GLU A 65 24.02 -7.44 3.91
N ASP A 66 24.58 -6.52 3.14
CA ASP A 66 24.31 -5.07 3.32
C ASP A 66 22.83 -4.73 3.07
N ILE A 67 22.24 -5.32 2.04
CA ILE A 67 20.82 -5.13 1.69
C ILE A 67 19.93 -5.75 2.77
N ASP A 68 20.25 -6.95 3.22
CA ASP A 68 19.48 -7.66 4.25
C ASP A 68 19.56 -6.93 5.61
N ALA A 69 20.73 -6.39 5.96
CA ALA A 69 20.92 -5.55 7.14
C ALA A 69 20.08 -4.26 7.07
N PHE A 70 20.05 -3.59 5.92
CA PHE A 70 19.23 -2.41 5.69
C PHE A 70 17.74 -2.73 5.89
N ARG A 71 17.26 -3.82 5.32
CA ARG A 71 15.85 -4.25 5.46
C ARG A 71 15.50 -4.59 6.89
N ALA A 72 16.40 -5.28 7.62
CA ALA A 72 16.17 -5.65 9.01
C ALA A 72 16.10 -4.41 9.91
N GLU A 73 16.96 -3.41 9.69
CA GLU A 73 16.95 -2.15 10.42
C GLU A 73 15.69 -1.33 10.11
N ASP A 74 15.32 -1.22 8.84
CA ASP A 74 14.10 -0.52 8.41
C ASP A 74 12.85 -1.16 9.01
N MET A 75 12.77 -2.49 9.03
CA MET A 75 11.67 -3.23 9.65
C MET A 75 11.59 -2.98 11.16
N ALA A 76 12.71 -3.00 11.87
CA ALA A 76 12.75 -2.73 13.31
C ALA A 76 12.31 -1.30 13.65
N GLU A 77 12.72 -0.31 12.86
CA GLU A 77 12.28 1.07 13.03
C GLU A 77 10.80 1.27 12.67
N PHE A 78 10.31 0.55 11.66
CA PHE A 78 8.89 0.54 11.30
C PHE A 78 8.02 -0.07 12.41
N GLU A 79 8.45 -1.15 13.04
CA GLU A 79 7.75 -1.76 14.19
C GLU A 79 7.62 -0.76 15.35
N LYS A 80 8.63 0.08 15.59
CA LYS A 80 8.55 1.16 16.57
C LYS A 80 7.50 2.20 16.21
N LEU A 81 7.37 2.56 14.94
CA LEU A 81 6.30 3.45 14.48
C LEU A 81 4.91 2.88 14.77
N MET A 82 4.73 1.58 14.55
CA MET A 82 3.46 0.89 14.73
C MET A 82 3.04 0.77 16.21
N THR A 83 3.91 1.12 17.16
CA THR A 83 3.53 1.25 18.58
C THR A 83 2.70 2.50 18.85
N ASN A 84 2.79 3.52 18.00
CA ASN A 84 1.94 4.71 18.09
C ASN A 84 0.58 4.45 17.43
N PRO A 85 -0.54 4.50 18.19
CA PRO A 85 -1.85 4.12 17.67
C PRO A 85 -2.37 5.05 16.56
N LEU A 86 -1.96 6.32 16.54
CA LEU A 86 -2.37 7.27 15.50
C LEU A 86 -1.65 7.00 14.17
N ILE A 87 -0.37 6.66 14.24
CA ILE A 87 0.41 6.26 13.05
C ILE A 87 -0.10 4.92 12.52
N LYS A 88 -0.32 3.96 13.40
CA LYS A 88 -0.86 2.65 13.05
C LYS A 88 -2.21 2.77 12.33
N GLU A 89 -3.15 3.56 12.87
CA GLU A 89 -4.46 3.79 12.26
C GLU A 89 -4.34 4.42 10.86
N TYR A 90 -3.46 5.39 10.69
CA TYR A 90 -3.22 6.01 9.39
C TYR A 90 -2.64 5.03 8.36
N ILE A 91 -1.69 4.20 8.77
CA ILE A 91 -1.09 3.18 7.90
C ILE A 91 -2.13 2.12 7.51
N GLU A 92 -2.93 1.62 8.47
CA GLU A 92 -3.98 0.64 8.20
C GLU A 92 -5.06 1.20 7.28
N ALA A 93 -5.45 2.46 7.47
CA ALA A 93 -6.41 3.14 6.59
C ALA A 93 -5.90 3.25 5.14
N ASN A 94 -4.62 3.58 4.96
CA ASN A 94 -4.00 3.61 3.63
C ASN A 94 -3.93 2.22 2.99
N GLN A 95 -3.63 1.18 3.77
CA GLN A 95 -3.61 -0.21 3.27
C GLN A 95 -5.00 -0.67 2.79
N GLU A 96 -6.06 -0.29 3.48
CA GLU A 96 -7.43 -0.60 3.03
C GLU A 96 -7.76 0.08 1.71
N MET A 97 -7.39 1.35 1.55
CA MET A 97 -7.56 2.05 0.27
C MET A 97 -6.74 1.40 -0.85
N GLU A 98 -5.50 1.05 -0.57
CA GLU A 98 -4.64 0.35 -1.53
C GLU A 98 -5.26 -0.99 -1.95
N ASN A 99 -5.81 -1.76 -1.02
CA ASN A 99 -6.53 -3.00 -1.30
C ASN A 99 -7.74 -2.76 -2.20
N LEU A 100 -8.52 -1.72 -1.93
CA LEU A 100 -9.66 -1.34 -2.78
C LEU A 100 -9.21 -1.02 -4.22
N VAL A 101 -8.19 -0.19 -4.37
CA VAL A 101 -7.64 0.18 -5.68
C VAL A 101 -7.08 -1.04 -6.42
N ASN A 102 -6.40 -1.94 -5.71
CA ASN A 102 -5.89 -3.19 -6.27
C ASN A 102 -7.04 -4.10 -6.76
N GLN A 103 -8.14 -4.18 -6.03
CA GLN A 103 -9.33 -4.92 -6.46
C GLN A 103 -9.95 -4.30 -7.72
N VAL A 104 -10.06 -2.98 -7.79
CA VAL A 104 -10.54 -2.27 -8.99
C VAL A 104 -9.62 -2.57 -10.18
N ASN A 105 -8.32 -2.49 -10.00
CA ASN A 105 -7.34 -2.79 -11.05
C ASN A 105 -7.42 -4.26 -11.50
N ALA A 106 -7.63 -5.19 -10.58
CA ALA A 106 -7.82 -6.61 -10.91
C ALA A 106 -9.06 -6.84 -11.77
N VAL A 107 -10.17 -6.18 -11.46
CA VAL A 107 -11.40 -6.22 -12.26
C VAL A 107 -11.14 -5.68 -13.67
N LEU A 108 -10.51 -4.51 -13.79
CA LEU A 108 -10.19 -3.93 -15.09
C LEU A 108 -9.26 -4.84 -15.90
N THR A 109 -8.23 -5.36 -15.29
CA THR A 109 -7.26 -6.28 -15.94
C THR A 109 -7.94 -7.54 -16.43
N TYR A 110 -8.84 -8.13 -15.63
CA TYR A 110 -9.60 -9.31 -16.00
C TYR A 110 -10.38 -9.09 -17.32
N TYR A 111 -11.14 -8.00 -17.42
CA TYR A 111 -11.90 -7.70 -18.63
C TYR A 111 -11.02 -7.34 -19.84
N ILE A 112 -9.90 -6.64 -19.62
CA ILE A 112 -8.93 -6.34 -20.69
C ILE A 112 -8.34 -7.62 -21.27
N GLN A 113 -8.16 -8.68 -20.46
CA GLN A 113 -7.64 -9.97 -20.89
C GLN A 113 -8.70 -10.90 -21.50
N GLY A 114 -9.93 -10.43 -21.66
CA GLY A 114 -11.03 -11.16 -22.30
C GLY A 114 -11.89 -12.00 -21.36
N GLY A 115 -11.86 -11.69 -20.06
CA GLY A 115 -12.77 -12.30 -19.07
C GLY A 115 -14.24 -12.01 -19.35
N GLN A 116 -15.14 -12.93 -18.97
CA GLN A 116 -16.58 -12.79 -19.14
C GLN A 116 -17.28 -12.49 -17.82
N GLU A 117 -18.42 -11.79 -17.90
CA GLU A 117 -19.27 -11.55 -16.74
C GLU A 117 -19.71 -12.88 -16.10
N GLY A 118 -19.52 -12.99 -14.79
CA GLY A 118 -19.87 -14.18 -14.01
C GLY A 118 -18.67 -14.93 -13.40
N ASP A 119 -17.49 -14.86 -13.98
CA ASP A 119 -16.30 -15.55 -13.46
C ASP A 119 -15.69 -14.88 -12.21
N LEU A 120 -15.93 -13.58 -12.02
CA LEU A 120 -15.40 -12.84 -10.87
C LEU A 120 -16.06 -13.22 -9.54
N SER A 121 -17.27 -13.79 -9.57
CA SER A 121 -17.96 -14.24 -8.38
C SER A 121 -17.41 -15.54 -7.79
N ALA A 122 -16.60 -16.28 -8.56
CA ALA A 122 -15.99 -17.54 -8.15
C ALA A 122 -14.56 -17.39 -7.60
N SER A 123 -13.91 -16.26 -7.83
CA SER A 123 -12.58 -15.98 -7.27
C SER A 123 -12.66 -15.28 -5.91
N GLY A 124 -13.37 -15.93 -4.98
CA GLY A 124 -13.28 -15.59 -3.56
C GLY A 124 -11.84 -15.74 -3.09
N GLY A 125 -11.21 -14.61 -2.80
CA GLY A 125 -10.04 -14.49 -1.94
C GLY A 125 -8.93 -15.50 -2.12
N CYS A 126 -7.96 -15.21 -2.98
CA CYS A 126 -6.62 -15.69 -2.71
C CYS A 126 -6.09 -14.97 -1.46
N SER A 127 -6.37 -15.53 -0.29
CA SER A 127 -5.58 -15.29 0.91
C SER A 127 -4.13 -15.66 0.53
N GLY A 128 -3.22 -14.67 0.58
CA GLY A 128 -1.85 -14.73 0.07
C GLY A 128 -0.95 -15.85 0.59
N ASP A 129 -1.33 -17.08 0.35
CA ASP A 129 -0.48 -18.25 0.56
C ASP A 129 -0.03 -18.79 -0.80
N CYS A 130 1.10 -18.24 -1.28
CA CYS A 130 1.75 -18.67 -2.53
C CYS A 130 2.40 -20.05 -2.46
N SER A 131 2.25 -20.80 -1.37
CA SER A 131 2.82 -22.15 -1.21
C SER A 131 1.99 -23.26 -1.84
N ALA A 132 0.79 -22.97 -2.37
CA ALA A 132 -0.10 -23.97 -2.96
C ALA A 132 -0.17 -23.96 -4.51
N CYS A 133 0.61 -23.12 -5.20
CA CYS A 133 0.69 -23.13 -6.67
C CYS A 133 1.75 -24.11 -7.17
N THR A 134 1.48 -25.40 -7.03
CA THR A 134 2.14 -26.45 -7.82
C THR A 134 1.38 -26.62 -9.14
N GLY A 135 1.76 -25.91 -10.19
CA GLY A 135 1.19 -26.14 -11.49
C GLY A 135 1.30 -25.00 -12.51
N CYS A 136 2.48 -24.43 -12.70
CA CYS A 136 2.82 -23.71 -13.93
C CYS A 136 3.98 -24.43 -14.61
N HIS A 137 3.63 -25.32 -15.54
CA HIS A 137 4.52 -25.80 -16.58
C HIS A 137 4.13 -25.17 -17.90
#